data_eb17b539477c8aaab86ab4871e3681a7
#
_entry.id   eb17b539477c8aaab86ab4871e3681a7
#
_cell.length_a   1.000
_cell.length_b   1.000
_cell.length_c   1.000
_cell.angle_alpha   90.00
_cell.angle_beta   90.00
_cell.angle_gamma   90.00
#
_symmetry.space_group_name_H-M   'P 1'
#
loop_
_entity.id
_entity.type
_entity.pdbx_description
1 polymer ?
#
loop_
_entity_poly.entity_id
_entity_poly.type
_entity_poly.pdbx_seq_one_letter_code
_entity_poly.pdbx_strand_id
1 'polypeptide(L)'
;MKSFLLSVACLITLSTVAQSNTDKKKQINTSNSKQKLVVYQVFTRLFGNTNTSNTPWGTIEQNGVGKFNDFTDKALQEIKDLGVSHVWYTGVPHHAVIRDYTKFGISNDDPEVVKGRAGSPYAVKDYYNVNPDLAVNPANRLQEFEALIARTHKAGLKLIIDIVPNHVARKYEGKNNPKGVSDFGADDDVTIEYHKDNNFYYIPKTSFQIPDGITPLNGENNPLIDGKFDEFPAKWTGNGSRLAKPDKNDWYET
;
A
#
# COMPACT_ATOMS: atom_id res chain seq x y z
N MET A 1 25.27 -92.01 -8.71
CA MET A 1 26.19 -92.59 -9.69
C MET A 1 26.56 -91.50 -10.69
N LYS A 2 27.86 -91.22 -10.75
CA LYS A 2 28.63 -90.65 -11.85
C LYS A 2 28.01 -89.45 -12.60
N SER A 3 28.38 -88.19 -12.31
CA SER A 3 29.61 -87.53 -12.78
C SER A 3 29.74 -87.44 -14.32
N PHE A 4 29.58 -86.21 -14.89
CA PHE A 4 30.46 -85.79 -15.97
C PHE A 4 30.48 -84.22 -16.00
N LEU A 5 31.65 -83.68 -15.69
CA LEU A 5 32.04 -82.33 -15.97
C LEU A 5 32.23 -82.15 -17.47
N LEU A 6 31.76 -81.06 -18.04
CA LEU A 6 32.26 -80.56 -19.29
C LEU A 6 32.49 -79.07 -19.20
N SER A 7 33.76 -78.68 -19.12
CA SER A 7 34.26 -77.33 -19.21
C SER A 7 34.16 -76.84 -20.64
N VAL A 8 33.43 -75.72 -20.83
CA VAL A 8 33.52 -74.96 -22.09
C VAL A 8 34.11 -73.59 -21.76
N ALA A 9 35.35 -73.42 -22.16
CA ALA A 9 36.03 -72.15 -22.13
C ALA A 9 35.49 -71.29 -23.26
N CYS A 10 34.80 -70.21 -22.94
CA CYS A 10 34.34 -69.24 -23.88
C CYS A 10 35.28 -68.01 -23.81
N LEU A 11 36.12 -67.88 -24.87
CA LEU A 11 36.92 -66.66 -25.07
C LEU A 11 35.99 -65.49 -25.28
N ILE A 12 35.99 -64.57 -24.35
CA ILE A 12 35.35 -63.27 -24.56
C ILE A 12 36.40 -62.28 -25.05
N THR A 13 36.36 -61.98 -26.37
CA THR A 13 37.09 -60.85 -26.94
C THR A 13 36.46 -59.56 -26.48
N LEU A 14 37.17 -58.81 -25.65
CA LEU A 14 36.80 -57.46 -25.31
C LEU A 14 37.03 -56.53 -26.53
N SER A 15 35.96 -56.18 -27.23
CA SER A 15 35.96 -55.05 -28.15
C SER A 15 35.70 -53.80 -27.31
N THR A 16 36.76 -53.04 -27.09
CA THR A 16 36.65 -51.69 -26.53
C THR A 16 36.06 -50.76 -27.56
N VAL A 17 34.77 -50.51 -27.49
CA VAL A 17 34.14 -49.41 -28.20
C VAL A 17 34.46 -48.13 -27.41
N ALA A 18 35.38 -47.34 -27.96
CA ALA A 18 35.61 -45.98 -27.47
C ALA A 18 34.36 -45.13 -27.80
N GLN A 19 33.49 -44.97 -26.80
CA GLN A 19 32.42 -44.01 -26.87
C GLN A 19 33.02 -42.63 -26.67
N SER A 20 33.16 -41.86 -27.75
CA SER A 20 33.46 -40.44 -27.69
C SER A 20 32.27 -39.72 -27.06
N ASN A 21 32.37 -39.48 -25.78
CA ASN A 21 31.49 -38.52 -25.10
C ASN A 21 31.79 -37.12 -25.65
N THR A 22 31.11 -36.74 -26.71
CA THR A 22 30.94 -35.34 -27.03
C THR A 22 29.96 -34.78 -26.04
N ASP A 23 30.46 -34.38 -24.88
CA ASP A 23 29.77 -33.46 -23.97
C ASP A 23 29.43 -32.20 -24.76
N LYS A 24 28.23 -32.18 -25.34
CA LYS A 24 27.58 -30.94 -25.70
C LYS A 24 27.31 -30.21 -24.38
N LYS A 25 28.31 -29.47 -23.89
CA LYS A 25 28.09 -28.38 -22.96
C LYS A 25 27.00 -27.52 -23.56
N LYS A 26 25.75 -27.73 -23.11
CA LYS A 26 24.65 -26.78 -23.28
C LYS A 26 25.12 -25.52 -22.59
N GLN A 27 25.74 -24.61 -23.36
CA GLN A 27 25.98 -23.27 -22.91
C GLN A 27 24.60 -22.70 -22.56
N ILE A 28 24.28 -22.75 -21.27
CA ILE A 28 23.24 -21.92 -20.71
C ILE A 28 23.78 -20.49 -20.85
N ASN A 29 23.48 -19.88 -22.00
CA ASN A 29 23.59 -18.44 -22.15
C ASN A 29 22.62 -17.80 -21.15
N THR A 30 23.02 -17.76 -19.90
CA THR A 30 22.51 -16.77 -18.94
C THR A 30 23.09 -15.42 -19.36
N SER A 31 22.63 -14.91 -20.49
CA SER A 31 22.67 -13.49 -20.70
C SER A 31 21.76 -12.93 -19.61
N ASN A 32 22.35 -12.62 -18.47
CA ASN A 32 21.78 -11.79 -17.43
C ASN A 32 21.70 -10.38 -18.03
N SER A 33 20.94 -10.24 -19.12
CA SER A 33 20.51 -8.93 -19.58
C SER A 33 19.67 -8.38 -18.44
N LYS A 34 20.25 -7.47 -17.64
CA LYS A 34 19.49 -6.72 -16.65
C LYS A 34 18.35 -6.07 -17.41
N GLN A 35 17.21 -6.74 -17.43
CA GLN A 35 16.03 -6.22 -18.10
C GLN A 35 15.68 -4.91 -17.39
N LYS A 36 15.61 -3.83 -18.14
CA LYS A 36 15.20 -2.53 -17.57
C LYS A 36 13.84 -2.68 -16.93
N LEU A 37 13.71 -2.14 -15.73
CA LEU A 37 12.41 -2.00 -15.07
C LEU A 37 11.73 -0.77 -15.65
N VAL A 38 10.52 -0.95 -16.14
CA VAL A 38 9.64 0.13 -16.60
C VAL A 38 8.45 0.17 -15.67
N VAL A 39 8.31 1.27 -14.94
CA VAL A 39 7.25 1.45 -13.95
C VAL A 39 6.21 2.42 -14.52
N TYR A 40 4.96 2.00 -14.52
CA TYR A 40 3.80 2.86 -14.78
C TYR A 40 3.17 3.25 -13.44
N GLN A 41 3.37 4.49 -13.01
CA GLN A 41 2.72 5.01 -11.82
C GLN A 41 1.33 5.51 -12.18
N VAL A 42 0.35 5.16 -11.36
CA VAL A 42 -1.03 5.58 -11.54
C VAL A 42 -1.65 5.98 -10.21
N PHE A 43 -2.28 7.15 -10.18
CA PHE A 43 -3.06 7.56 -9.01
C PHE A 43 -4.41 6.84 -9.09
N THR A 44 -4.58 5.82 -8.25
CA THR A 44 -5.66 4.82 -8.34
C THR A 44 -7.05 5.46 -8.37
N ARG A 45 -7.27 6.50 -7.56
CA ARG A 45 -8.57 7.19 -7.50
C ARG A 45 -8.93 7.98 -8.74
N LEU A 46 -7.96 8.27 -9.62
CA LEU A 46 -8.21 9.00 -10.88
C LEU A 46 -8.39 8.07 -12.07
N PHE A 47 -7.81 6.86 -12.02
CA PHE A 47 -7.89 5.92 -13.11
C PHE A 47 -9.33 5.41 -13.29
N GLY A 48 -9.83 5.49 -14.52
CA GLY A 48 -11.21 5.09 -14.86
C GLY A 48 -12.28 6.09 -14.42
N ASN A 49 -11.95 7.12 -13.65
CA ASN A 49 -12.91 8.19 -13.36
C ASN A 49 -13.17 9.04 -14.60
N THR A 50 -14.36 8.92 -15.17
CA THR A 50 -14.80 9.68 -16.34
C THR A 50 -15.58 10.95 -15.98
N ASN A 51 -15.81 11.20 -14.70
CA ASN A 51 -16.48 12.41 -14.25
C ASN A 51 -15.48 13.58 -14.25
N THR A 52 -15.84 14.66 -14.95
CA THR A 52 -15.01 15.86 -15.13
C THR A 52 -15.58 17.10 -14.45
N SER A 53 -16.57 16.95 -13.55
CA SER A 53 -17.22 18.10 -12.91
C SER A 53 -16.26 18.90 -12.02
N ASN A 54 -15.34 18.24 -11.33
CA ASN A 54 -14.34 18.85 -10.45
C ASN A 54 -14.91 19.92 -9.51
N THR A 55 -16.10 19.63 -8.94
CA THR A 55 -16.75 20.55 -8.01
C THR A 55 -15.88 20.73 -6.78
N PRO A 56 -15.47 21.94 -6.42
CA PRO A 56 -14.72 22.19 -5.19
C PRO A 56 -15.47 21.62 -3.99
N TRP A 57 -14.76 20.86 -3.13
CA TRP A 57 -15.35 20.15 -1.99
C TRP A 57 -16.49 19.18 -2.31
N GLY A 58 -16.63 18.82 -3.58
CA GLY A 58 -17.69 17.93 -4.05
C GLY A 58 -17.56 16.51 -3.49
N THR A 59 -18.71 15.86 -3.33
CA THR A 59 -18.78 14.46 -2.90
C THR A 59 -18.30 13.52 -4.00
N ILE A 60 -18.14 12.24 -3.69
CA ILE A 60 -17.84 11.21 -4.71
C ILE A 60 -18.94 11.13 -5.76
N GLU A 61 -20.19 11.32 -5.36
CA GLU A 61 -21.33 11.32 -6.28
C GLU A 61 -21.28 12.48 -7.28
N GLN A 62 -20.68 13.62 -6.88
CA GLN A 62 -20.48 14.78 -7.74
C GLN A 62 -19.24 14.67 -8.61
N ASN A 63 -18.12 14.21 -8.04
CA ASN A 63 -16.81 14.25 -8.73
C ASN A 63 -16.36 12.90 -9.27
N GLY A 64 -17.02 11.81 -8.87
CA GLY A 64 -16.58 10.46 -9.19
C GLY A 64 -15.30 10.06 -8.45
N VAL A 65 -14.92 8.82 -8.59
CA VAL A 65 -13.66 8.25 -8.12
C VAL A 65 -13.38 6.96 -8.90
N GLY A 66 -12.15 6.74 -9.31
CA GLY A 66 -11.70 5.49 -9.91
C GLY A 66 -11.77 4.33 -8.92
N LYS A 67 -11.99 3.14 -9.44
CA LYS A 67 -12.18 1.91 -8.67
C LYS A 67 -11.13 0.86 -9.00
N PHE A 68 -10.88 -0.05 -8.07
CA PHE A 68 -10.04 -1.22 -8.35
C PHE A 68 -10.51 -2.00 -9.57
N ASN A 69 -11.80 -2.01 -9.83
CA ASN A 69 -12.41 -2.73 -10.95
C ASN A 69 -12.28 -2.01 -12.29
N ASP A 70 -11.88 -0.72 -12.31
CA ASP A 70 -11.60 0.01 -13.55
C ASP A 70 -10.31 -0.48 -14.23
N PHE A 71 -9.40 -1.08 -13.46
CA PHE A 71 -8.22 -1.79 -13.99
C PHE A 71 -8.65 -3.14 -14.58
N THR A 72 -9.36 -3.10 -15.68
CA THR A 72 -9.83 -4.30 -16.40
C THR A 72 -8.68 -5.08 -17.03
N ASP A 73 -8.91 -6.34 -17.42
CA ASP A 73 -7.94 -7.14 -18.17
C ASP A 73 -7.44 -6.37 -19.41
N LYS A 74 -8.34 -5.67 -20.12
CA LYS A 74 -8.00 -4.86 -21.30
C LYS A 74 -7.08 -3.69 -20.93
N ALA A 75 -7.44 -2.91 -19.91
CA ALA A 75 -6.62 -1.77 -19.47
C ALA A 75 -5.22 -2.20 -19.03
N LEU A 76 -5.11 -3.31 -18.30
CA LEU A 76 -3.82 -3.86 -17.89
C LEU A 76 -3.00 -4.38 -19.08
N GLN A 77 -3.66 -4.96 -20.10
CA GLN A 77 -2.98 -5.38 -21.32
C GLN A 77 -2.45 -4.16 -22.10
N GLU A 78 -3.23 -3.09 -22.23
CA GLU A 78 -2.79 -1.84 -22.88
C GLU A 78 -1.57 -1.22 -22.15
N ILE A 79 -1.56 -1.22 -20.81
CA ILE A 79 -0.40 -0.81 -20.01
C ILE A 79 0.79 -1.74 -20.30
N LYS A 80 0.58 -3.04 -20.40
CA LYS A 80 1.63 -4.02 -20.72
C LYS A 80 2.23 -3.78 -22.09
N ASP A 81 1.42 -3.45 -23.08
CA ASP A 81 1.82 -3.22 -24.47
C ASP A 81 2.73 -1.98 -24.62
N LEU A 82 2.72 -1.06 -23.65
CA LEU A 82 3.68 0.04 -23.55
C LEU A 82 5.10 -0.42 -23.13
N GLY A 83 5.30 -1.71 -22.90
CA GLY A 83 6.58 -2.25 -22.41
C GLY A 83 6.77 -2.13 -20.89
N VAL A 84 5.71 -1.85 -20.16
CA VAL A 84 5.72 -1.75 -18.69
C VAL A 84 5.94 -3.12 -18.06
N SER A 85 6.73 -3.15 -17.00
CA SER A 85 6.98 -4.35 -16.19
C SER A 85 6.30 -4.31 -14.82
N HIS A 86 6.04 -3.10 -14.30
CA HIS A 86 5.47 -2.87 -12.98
C HIS A 86 4.41 -1.76 -13.04
N VAL A 87 3.31 -1.97 -12.34
CA VAL A 87 2.33 -0.91 -12.09
C VAL A 87 2.42 -0.48 -10.63
N TRP A 88 2.63 0.81 -10.42
CA TRP A 88 2.64 1.42 -9.10
C TRP A 88 1.29 2.10 -8.84
N TYR A 89 0.49 1.45 -8.02
CA TYR A 89 -0.83 1.94 -7.61
C TYR A 89 -0.68 2.88 -6.41
N THR A 90 -0.71 4.18 -6.67
CA THR A 90 -0.61 5.21 -5.62
C THR A 90 -1.95 5.39 -4.92
N GLY A 91 -1.92 5.52 -3.59
CA GLY A 91 -3.08 5.85 -2.76
C GLY A 91 -3.96 4.64 -2.41
N VAL A 92 -3.43 3.42 -2.44
CA VAL A 92 -4.15 2.19 -2.07
C VAL A 92 -4.35 2.05 -0.56
N PRO A 93 -3.34 2.26 0.32
CA PRO A 93 -3.55 2.14 1.76
C PRO A 93 -4.69 3.03 2.26
N HIS A 94 -5.41 2.56 3.27
CA HIS A 94 -6.50 3.31 3.86
C HIS A 94 -5.96 4.57 4.55
N HIS A 95 -6.29 5.71 4.01
CA HIS A 95 -5.96 7.03 4.53
C HIS A 95 -7.22 7.78 4.98
N ALA A 96 -7.05 8.83 5.77
CA ALA A 96 -8.17 9.62 6.26
C ALA A 96 -8.95 10.27 5.12
N VAL A 97 -10.30 10.17 5.17
CA VAL A 97 -11.23 10.71 4.16
C VAL A 97 -12.48 11.26 4.83
N ILE A 98 -13.08 12.30 4.26
CA ILE A 98 -14.35 12.85 4.74
C ILE A 98 -15.51 12.16 4.04
N ARG A 99 -15.85 10.99 4.53
CA ARG A 99 -17.01 10.21 4.12
C ARG A 99 -17.42 9.25 5.23
N ASP A 100 -18.71 9.05 5.39
CA ASP A 100 -19.25 8.12 6.39
C ASP A 100 -19.12 6.67 5.91
N TYR A 101 -18.24 5.94 6.58
CA TYR A 101 -18.05 4.49 6.43
C TYR A 101 -18.35 3.74 7.74
N THR A 102 -19.06 4.35 8.67
CA THR A 102 -19.35 3.75 10.00
C THR A 102 -20.09 2.43 9.90
N LYS A 103 -20.97 2.27 8.90
CA LYS A 103 -21.64 0.99 8.63
C LYS A 103 -20.70 -0.16 8.26
N PHE A 104 -19.46 0.15 7.91
CA PHE A 104 -18.40 -0.83 7.63
C PHE A 104 -17.37 -0.92 8.76
N GLY A 105 -17.70 -0.36 9.93
CA GLY A 105 -16.85 -0.36 11.10
C GLY A 105 -15.65 0.61 11.03
N ILE A 106 -15.65 1.55 10.09
CA ILE A 106 -14.63 2.58 9.95
C ILE A 106 -15.16 3.85 10.60
N SER A 107 -14.41 4.41 11.56
CA SER A 107 -14.79 5.66 12.20
C SER A 107 -14.63 6.85 11.24
N ASN A 108 -15.46 7.88 11.44
CA ASN A 108 -15.34 9.12 10.69
C ASN A 108 -14.04 9.86 11.05
N ASP A 109 -13.49 10.54 10.07
CA ASP A 109 -12.39 11.48 10.23
C ASP A 109 -12.93 12.90 10.33
N ASP A 110 -12.17 13.75 11.01
CA ASP A 110 -12.57 15.12 11.26
C ASP A 110 -12.07 16.03 10.13
N PRO A 111 -12.94 16.87 9.54
CA PRO A 111 -12.55 17.79 8.47
C PRO A 111 -11.43 18.76 8.81
N GLU A 112 -11.24 19.07 10.10
CA GLU A 112 -10.19 19.97 10.58
C GLU A 112 -8.77 19.41 10.31
N VAL A 113 -8.65 18.08 10.22
CA VAL A 113 -7.37 17.40 10.14
C VAL A 113 -7.24 16.49 8.88
N VAL A 114 -8.09 16.72 7.87
CA VAL A 114 -8.08 15.98 6.61
C VAL A 114 -8.01 16.93 5.41
N LYS A 115 -7.13 16.67 4.47
CA LYS A 115 -6.95 17.47 3.25
C LYS A 115 -8.07 17.21 2.24
N GLY A 116 -9.09 18.07 2.25
CA GLY A 116 -10.25 17.90 1.38
C GLY A 116 -11.08 16.65 1.71
N ARG A 117 -12.10 16.35 0.92
CA ARG A 117 -12.91 15.14 1.15
C ARG A 117 -12.16 13.84 0.87
N ALA A 118 -11.27 13.89 -0.09
CA ALA A 118 -10.50 12.72 -0.54
C ALA A 118 -9.31 12.39 0.36
N GLY A 119 -8.92 13.32 1.23
CA GLY A 119 -7.74 13.17 2.07
C GLY A 119 -6.43 13.15 1.30
N SER A 120 -5.34 13.00 2.04
CA SER A 120 -4.01 12.75 1.47
C SER A 120 -3.75 11.25 1.42
N PRO A 121 -3.30 10.67 0.29
CA PRO A 121 -2.92 9.26 0.21
C PRO A 121 -1.77 8.90 1.14
N TYR A 122 -1.08 9.92 1.68
CA TYR A 122 0.05 9.76 2.60
C TYR A 122 -0.35 9.91 4.07
N ALA A 123 -1.57 10.34 4.39
CA ALA A 123 -2.11 10.38 5.75
C ALA A 123 -2.77 9.02 6.07
N VAL A 124 -1.96 7.97 6.23
CA VAL A 124 -2.43 6.60 6.42
C VAL A 124 -3.16 6.47 7.76
N LYS A 125 -4.39 5.97 7.70
CA LYS A 125 -5.24 5.70 8.87
C LYS A 125 -5.17 4.23 9.32
N ASP A 126 -4.92 3.32 8.37
CA ASP A 126 -4.84 1.88 8.65
C ASP A 126 -3.94 1.20 7.62
N TYR A 127 -2.78 0.71 8.05
CA TYR A 127 -1.83 0.01 7.16
C TYR A 127 -2.29 -1.39 6.75
N TYR A 128 -3.23 -1.98 7.49
CA TYR A 128 -3.76 -3.33 7.21
C TYR A 128 -5.06 -3.29 6.42
N ASN A 129 -5.35 -2.14 5.79
CA ASN A 129 -6.59 -1.91 5.07
C ASN A 129 -6.33 -1.11 3.78
N VAL A 130 -7.31 -1.10 2.91
CA VAL A 130 -7.29 -0.30 1.69
C VAL A 130 -8.36 0.79 1.73
N ASN A 131 -8.14 1.88 0.99
CA ASN A 131 -9.06 3.00 0.93
C ASN A 131 -10.44 2.52 0.42
N PRO A 132 -11.51 2.68 1.23
CA PRO A 132 -12.84 2.23 0.87
C PRO A 132 -13.45 2.97 -0.33
N ASP A 133 -12.97 4.19 -0.64
CA ASP A 133 -13.38 4.94 -1.83
C ASP A 133 -13.07 4.17 -3.13
N LEU A 134 -12.00 3.36 -3.14
CA LEU A 134 -11.51 2.65 -4.31
C LEU A 134 -12.28 1.36 -4.62
N ALA A 135 -13.09 0.87 -3.70
CA ALA A 135 -13.92 -0.30 -3.91
C ALA A 135 -15.28 0.06 -4.51
N VAL A 136 -15.84 -0.82 -5.34
CA VAL A 136 -17.23 -0.73 -5.78
C VAL A 136 -18.16 -1.00 -4.60
N ASN A 137 -17.81 -2.03 -3.80
CA ASN A 137 -18.47 -2.30 -2.53
C ASN A 137 -17.48 -2.17 -1.37
N PRO A 138 -17.55 -1.11 -0.56
CA PRO A 138 -16.64 -0.90 0.58
C PRO A 138 -16.57 -2.07 1.58
N ALA A 139 -17.61 -2.89 1.68
CA ALA A 139 -17.58 -4.10 2.50
C ALA A 139 -16.56 -5.13 1.98
N ASN A 140 -16.36 -5.18 0.68
CA ASN A 140 -15.49 -6.15 -0.02
C ASN A 140 -14.15 -5.51 -0.49
N ARG A 141 -13.78 -4.36 0.06
CA ARG A 141 -12.62 -3.58 -0.42
C ARG A 141 -11.31 -4.36 -0.48
N LEU A 142 -11.04 -5.22 0.50
CA LEU A 142 -9.84 -6.06 0.50
C LEU A 142 -9.88 -7.10 -0.62
N GLN A 143 -11.01 -7.79 -0.77
CA GLN A 143 -11.21 -8.79 -1.82
C GLN A 143 -11.13 -8.15 -3.23
N GLU A 144 -11.66 -6.94 -3.39
CA GLU A 144 -11.55 -6.21 -4.66
C GLU A 144 -10.09 -5.83 -4.97
N PHE A 145 -9.30 -5.46 -3.95
CA PHE A 145 -7.89 -5.21 -4.13
C PHE A 145 -7.10 -6.49 -4.41
N GLU A 146 -7.38 -7.59 -3.73
CA GLU A 146 -6.78 -8.90 -4.01
C GLU A 146 -7.09 -9.34 -5.46
N ALA A 147 -8.32 -9.10 -5.91
CA ALA A 147 -8.69 -9.36 -7.30
C ALA A 147 -7.92 -8.48 -8.29
N LEU A 148 -7.63 -7.21 -7.95
CA LEU A 148 -6.76 -6.35 -8.75
C LEU A 148 -5.32 -6.90 -8.81
N ILE A 149 -4.77 -7.35 -7.68
CA ILE A 149 -3.44 -8.00 -7.64
C ILE A 149 -3.41 -9.19 -8.60
N ALA A 150 -4.42 -10.06 -8.51
CA ALA A 150 -4.52 -11.24 -9.37
C ALA A 150 -4.61 -10.87 -10.87
N ARG A 151 -5.42 -9.86 -11.23
CA ARG A 151 -5.52 -9.37 -12.62
C ARG A 151 -4.20 -8.79 -13.12
N THR A 152 -3.51 -7.99 -12.28
CA THR A 152 -2.20 -7.41 -12.60
C THR A 152 -1.18 -8.50 -12.89
N HIS A 153 -1.11 -9.52 -12.05
CA HIS A 153 -0.21 -10.65 -12.24
C HIS A 153 -0.57 -11.49 -13.47
N LYS A 154 -1.86 -11.71 -13.72
CA LYS A 154 -2.36 -12.40 -14.92
C LYS A 154 -1.93 -11.69 -16.22
N ALA A 155 -1.88 -10.36 -16.22
CA ALA A 155 -1.36 -9.57 -17.33
C ALA A 155 0.18 -9.63 -17.47
N GLY A 156 0.88 -10.36 -16.60
CA GLY A 156 2.34 -10.45 -16.58
C GLY A 156 3.01 -9.17 -16.09
N LEU A 157 2.31 -8.36 -15.30
CA LEU A 157 2.80 -7.17 -14.64
C LEU A 157 3.07 -7.46 -13.16
N LYS A 158 4.00 -6.73 -12.56
CA LYS A 158 4.21 -6.71 -11.11
C LYS A 158 3.53 -5.50 -10.51
N LEU A 159 3.14 -5.62 -9.25
CA LEU A 159 2.45 -4.58 -8.51
C LEU A 159 3.38 -3.92 -7.50
N ILE A 160 3.27 -2.60 -7.35
CA ILE A 160 3.90 -1.79 -6.31
C ILE A 160 2.79 -0.97 -5.64
N ILE A 161 2.85 -0.84 -4.31
CA ILE A 161 2.05 0.13 -3.55
C ILE A 161 2.96 0.96 -2.66
N ASP A 162 2.49 2.14 -2.28
CA ASP A 162 3.21 3.02 -1.35
C ASP A 162 3.14 2.48 0.07
N ILE A 163 4.21 2.69 0.81
CA ILE A 163 4.25 2.63 2.27
C ILE A 163 4.87 3.93 2.76
N VAL A 164 4.19 4.61 3.66
CA VAL A 164 4.64 5.88 4.25
C VAL A 164 4.95 5.67 5.74
N PRO A 165 6.18 5.33 6.11
CA PRO A 165 6.52 5.01 7.50
C PRO A 165 6.83 6.25 8.35
N ASN A 166 6.86 7.45 7.76
CA ASN A 166 7.29 8.68 8.42
C ASN A 166 6.23 9.28 9.33
N HIS A 167 4.96 9.12 8.98
CA HIS A 167 3.83 9.70 9.68
C HIS A 167 2.54 8.92 9.41
N VAL A 168 1.51 9.20 10.17
CA VAL A 168 0.18 8.61 10.02
C VAL A 168 -0.89 9.71 10.08
N ALA A 169 -2.13 9.39 9.71
CA ALA A 169 -3.25 10.27 9.96
C ALA A 169 -3.38 10.57 11.46
N ARG A 170 -3.92 11.74 11.80
CA ARG A 170 -4.10 12.11 13.21
C ARG A 170 -4.92 11.08 13.98
N LYS A 171 -5.95 10.53 13.36
CA LYS A 171 -6.71 9.41 13.90
C LYS A 171 -6.30 8.12 13.21
N TYR A 172 -5.19 7.51 13.68
CA TYR A 172 -4.83 6.16 13.28
C TYR A 172 -5.77 5.16 13.94
N GLU A 173 -6.33 4.24 13.17
CA GLU A 173 -7.25 3.22 13.66
C GLU A 173 -7.22 1.98 12.76
N GLY A 174 -6.53 0.93 13.20
CA GLY A 174 -6.46 -0.36 12.52
C GLY A 174 -7.73 -1.18 12.70
N LYS A 175 -8.29 -1.70 11.61
CA LYS A 175 -9.46 -2.60 11.63
C LYS A 175 -9.12 -4.05 11.33
N ASN A 176 -8.00 -4.28 10.66
CA ASN A 176 -7.59 -5.62 10.22
C ASN A 176 -6.20 -5.98 10.74
N ASN A 177 -5.84 -5.47 11.90
CA ASN A 177 -4.54 -5.76 12.51
C ASN A 177 -4.34 -7.27 12.65
N PRO A 178 -3.16 -7.78 12.37
CA PRO A 178 -2.82 -9.16 12.67
C PRO A 178 -3.02 -9.46 14.16
N LYS A 179 -3.34 -10.70 14.48
CA LYS A 179 -3.53 -11.12 15.88
C LYS A 179 -2.30 -10.75 16.72
N GLY A 180 -2.54 -10.02 17.80
CA GLY A 180 -1.49 -9.58 18.74
C GLY A 180 -0.72 -8.33 18.30
N VAL A 181 -1.19 -7.65 17.25
CA VAL A 181 -0.66 -6.35 16.85
C VAL A 181 -1.62 -5.26 17.32
N SER A 182 -1.14 -4.41 18.22
CA SER A 182 -1.86 -3.21 18.70
C SER A 182 -1.77 -2.08 17.67
N ASP A 183 -2.71 -1.15 17.73
CA ASP A 183 -2.62 0.11 16.98
C ASP A 183 -1.46 0.97 17.47
N PHE A 184 -0.95 1.82 16.59
CA PHE A 184 0.03 2.82 16.99
C PHE A 184 -0.54 3.73 18.08
N GLY A 185 0.20 3.86 19.17
CA GLY A 185 -0.18 4.66 20.32
C GLY A 185 -1.08 3.96 21.35
N ALA A 186 -1.55 2.73 21.08
CA ALA A 186 -2.44 2.03 22.00
C ALA A 186 -1.77 1.69 23.34
N ASP A 187 -0.47 1.42 23.32
CA ASP A 187 0.32 1.04 24.49
C ASP A 187 1.26 2.18 24.94
N ASP A 188 1.10 3.39 24.38
CA ASP A 188 1.96 4.54 24.69
C ASP A 188 1.71 5.09 26.10
N ASP A 189 2.78 5.48 26.80
CA ASP A 189 2.69 6.26 28.02
C ASP A 189 2.42 7.73 27.66
N VAL A 190 1.16 8.12 27.74
CA VAL A 190 0.67 9.47 27.43
C VAL A 190 0.92 10.49 28.54
N THR A 191 1.50 10.07 29.67
CA THR A 191 1.78 10.95 30.82
C THR A 191 3.09 11.70 30.72
N ILE A 192 3.93 11.31 29.76
CA ILE A 192 5.24 11.90 29.50
C ILE A 192 5.34 12.35 28.04
N GLU A 193 6.19 13.36 27.78
CA GLU A 193 6.37 13.91 26.43
C GLU A 193 7.02 12.92 25.48
N TYR A 194 8.04 12.21 25.96
CA TYR A 194 8.81 11.24 25.17
C TYR A 194 9.10 9.98 25.98
N HIS A 195 8.87 8.86 25.36
CA HIS A 195 9.36 7.56 25.82
C HIS A 195 9.89 6.76 24.63
N LYS A 196 11.01 6.06 24.83
CA LYS A 196 11.68 5.31 23.75
C LYS A 196 10.82 4.20 23.12
N ASP A 197 9.84 3.70 23.87
CA ASP A 197 8.93 2.64 23.43
C ASP A 197 7.57 3.18 22.97
N ASN A 198 7.35 4.51 23.04
CA ASN A 198 6.16 5.15 22.50
C ASN A 198 6.25 5.30 20.98
N ASN A 199 5.11 5.21 20.32
CA ASN A 199 4.97 5.50 18.90
C ASN A 199 4.95 7.00 18.62
N PHE A 200 4.40 7.80 19.55
CA PHE A 200 4.20 9.23 19.37
C PHE A 200 4.83 10.04 20.51
N TYR A 201 5.12 11.30 20.21
CA TYR A 201 5.34 12.32 21.24
C TYR A 201 3.99 12.85 21.71
N TYR A 202 3.93 13.29 22.99
CA TYR A 202 2.72 13.84 23.58
C TYR A 202 2.99 15.19 24.24
N ILE A 203 1.95 16.01 24.36
CA ILE A 203 1.92 17.14 25.29
C ILE A 203 1.00 16.73 26.44
N PRO A 204 1.53 16.19 27.54
CA PRO A 204 0.72 15.64 28.62
C PRO A 204 -0.26 16.67 29.17
N LYS A 205 -1.49 16.23 29.48
CA LYS A 205 -2.54 17.06 30.09
C LYS A 205 -3.00 18.26 29.23
N THR A 206 -2.67 18.28 27.96
CA THR A 206 -3.02 19.37 27.04
C THR A 206 -3.81 18.81 25.86
N SER A 207 -4.96 19.40 25.54
CA SER A 207 -5.68 19.08 24.32
C SER A 207 -5.00 19.70 23.11
N PHE A 208 -5.11 19.03 21.97
CA PHE A 208 -4.69 19.61 20.70
C PHE A 208 -5.44 20.93 20.45
N GLN A 209 -4.72 21.91 19.95
CA GLN A 209 -5.28 23.18 19.53
C GLN A 209 -4.99 23.37 18.05
N ILE A 210 -6.04 23.62 17.27
CA ILE A 210 -5.86 24.00 15.85
C ILE A 210 -5.07 25.33 15.86
N PRO A 211 -3.92 25.42 15.17
CA PRO A 211 -3.14 26.63 15.17
C PRO A 211 -3.87 27.81 14.53
N ASP A 212 -3.79 28.97 15.15
CA ASP A 212 -4.36 30.21 14.61
C ASP A 212 -3.77 30.55 13.23
N GLY A 213 -4.62 30.97 12.31
CA GLY A 213 -4.21 31.46 10.99
C GLY A 213 -3.81 30.35 10.00
N ILE A 214 -3.94 29.08 10.36
CA ILE A 214 -3.83 27.98 9.40
C ILE A 214 -5.18 27.84 8.70
N THR A 215 -5.16 28.15 7.43
CA THR A 215 -6.25 27.81 6.52
C THR A 215 -5.89 26.53 5.81
N PRO A 216 -6.67 25.46 5.94
CA PRO A 216 -6.44 24.24 5.16
C PRO A 216 -6.35 24.56 3.68
N LEU A 217 -5.41 23.92 2.98
CA LEU A 217 -5.25 24.01 1.53
C LEU A 217 -4.98 25.42 0.99
N ASN A 218 -3.88 26.05 1.41
CA ASN A 218 -3.38 27.31 0.84
C ASN A 218 -4.38 28.48 0.86
N GLY A 219 -5.25 28.53 1.85
CA GLY A 219 -6.21 29.61 2.03
C GLY A 219 -7.58 29.36 1.38
N GLU A 220 -7.81 28.18 0.82
CA GLU A 220 -9.15 27.80 0.38
C GLU A 220 -10.09 27.65 1.58
N ASN A 221 -11.29 28.20 1.44
CA ASN A 221 -12.31 28.07 2.46
C ASN A 221 -12.86 26.65 2.48
N ASN A 222 -12.53 25.87 3.50
CA ASN A 222 -13.10 24.53 3.66
C ASN A 222 -14.50 24.63 4.30
N PRO A 223 -15.59 24.39 3.57
CA PRO A 223 -16.95 24.52 4.10
C PRO A 223 -17.36 23.42 5.09
N LEU A 224 -16.46 22.46 5.34
CA LEU A 224 -16.73 21.29 6.18
C LEU A 224 -16.21 21.46 7.61
N ILE A 225 -15.30 22.42 7.84
CA ILE A 225 -14.72 22.67 9.16
C ILE A 225 -15.72 23.41 10.06
N ASP A 226 -15.71 23.09 11.34
CA ASP A 226 -16.53 23.74 12.36
C ASP A 226 -15.68 24.41 13.46
N GLY A 227 -14.36 24.41 13.32
CA GLY A 227 -13.39 24.97 14.28
C GLY A 227 -13.17 24.08 15.51
N LYS A 228 -13.59 22.82 15.48
CA LYS A 228 -13.49 21.91 16.62
C LYS A 228 -12.79 20.63 16.21
N PHE A 229 -11.84 20.22 17.02
CA PHE A 229 -11.21 18.93 16.93
C PHE A 229 -10.80 18.45 18.32
N ASP A 230 -11.30 17.30 18.72
CA ASP A 230 -11.07 16.73 20.05
C ASP A 230 -9.96 15.70 20.01
N GLU A 231 -8.79 16.04 20.56
CA GLU A 231 -7.69 15.12 20.81
C GLU A 231 -7.05 15.43 22.17
N PHE A 232 -7.03 14.45 23.07
CA PHE A 232 -6.41 14.56 24.38
C PHE A 232 -5.71 13.26 24.80
N PRO A 233 -4.45 13.35 25.25
CA PRO A 233 -3.56 14.50 25.10
C PRO A 233 -3.18 14.73 23.65
N ALA A 234 -2.79 15.95 23.32
CA ALA A 234 -2.26 16.26 22.00
C ALA A 234 -1.05 15.39 21.69
N LYS A 235 -0.99 14.83 20.48
CA LYS A 235 0.11 13.98 20.03
C LYS A 235 0.72 14.49 18.72
N TRP A 236 1.98 14.17 18.49
CA TRP A 236 2.65 14.39 17.22
C TRP A 236 2.71 13.09 16.43
N THR A 237 2.07 13.08 15.27
CA THR A 237 1.94 11.89 14.44
C THR A 237 3.07 11.73 13.42
N GLY A 238 4.02 12.66 13.43
CA GLY A 238 5.16 12.72 12.52
C GLY A 238 4.83 13.41 11.20
N ASN A 239 5.63 14.40 10.82
CA ASN A 239 5.39 15.14 9.58
C ASN A 239 6.67 15.64 8.95
N GLY A 240 7.76 15.09 9.20
CA GLY A 240 8.97 15.57 8.61
C GLY A 240 10.21 14.86 9.09
N SER A 241 11.34 15.37 8.69
CA SER A 241 12.65 14.80 8.95
C SER A 241 13.24 15.22 10.29
N ARG A 242 12.52 15.95 11.13
CA ARG A 242 13.04 16.50 12.38
C ARG A 242 12.75 15.57 13.56
N LEU A 243 13.80 15.14 14.24
CA LEU A 243 13.73 14.57 15.59
C LEU A 243 13.64 15.69 16.66
N ALA A 244 13.10 16.83 16.27
CA ALA A 244 12.98 17.96 17.16
C ALA A 244 11.70 17.84 18.00
N LYS A 245 11.71 18.55 19.14
CA LYS A 245 10.49 18.73 19.92
C LYS A 245 9.38 19.28 19.04
N PRO A 246 8.20 18.64 19.02
CA PRO A 246 7.08 19.11 18.19
C PRO A 246 6.66 20.52 18.60
N ASP A 247 6.45 21.36 17.61
CA ASP A 247 5.87 22.68 17.76
C ASP A 247 4.49 22.79 17.10
N LYS A 248 3.86 23.96 17.18
CA LYS A 248 2.53 24.19 16.62
C LYS A 248 2.43 23.89 15.13
N ASN A 249 3.50 24.14 14.38
CA ASN A 249 3.47 24.07 12.92
C ASN A 249 3.55 22.62 12.45
N ASP A 250 4.34 21.82 13.17
CA ASP A 250 4.54 20.42 12.82
C ASP A 250 3.30 19.55 13.09
N TRP A 251 2.40 20.01 13.96
CA TRP A 251 1.24 19.24 14.40
C TRP A 251 0.08 19.19 13.41
N TYR A 252 0.05 20.13 12.49
CA TYR A 252 -1.08 20.31 11.58
C TYR A 252 -0.87 19.70 10.19
N GLU A 253 0.36 19.48 9.78
CA GLU A 253 0.71 19.13 8.40
C GLU A 253 0.56 17.65 8.01
N THR A 254 -0.08 16.83 8.82
CA THR A 254 -0.23 15.39 8.53
C THR A 254 -1.48 15.04 7.74
#